data_6ef1caa3e3ea16951dd7350b1f4037f8
#
_entry.id   6ef1caa3e3ea16951dd7350b1f4037f8
#
_cell.length_a   1.000
_cell.length_b   1.000
_cell.length_c   1.000
_cell.angle_alpha   90.00
_cell.angle_beta   90.00
_cell.angle_gamma   90.00
#
_symmetry.space_group_name_H-M   'P 1'
#
loop_
_entity.id
_entity.type
_entity.pdbx_description
1 polymer ?
#
loop_
_entity_poly.entity_id
_entity_poly.type
_entity_poly.pdbx_seq_one_letter_code
_entity_poly.pdbx_strand_id
1 'polypeptide(L)'
;PCRIGLAQLSNLLEDILNGKGTMKHLTMLEETARVIESTADCAIGYTAAQMVLKGLDGFKEDFMEHILHNRCRSNLDQPVPCVALCPAGVDIPGYIALTGEGRYADAVRLIRKDNPFPTACALVCEHPCESRCRRNMLDNSINIRGIKRVAVDMAGYVPAPVCPTSTGKRIAIIGGGPSGLSAAYYLQLMGHQTTVFEKRKKLGGMLLYGIPSYRLPRERLQDDINVILETGVEVRLETSVGNDPGQLSLDELRKEYDAIYIAIGA
;
A
#
# COMPACT_ATOMS: atom_id res chain seq x y z
N PRO A 1 -1.87 -36.68 -17.25
CA PRO A 1 -1.45 -35.30 -17.62
C PRO A 1 -2.11 -34.25 -16.72
N CYS A 2 -3.45 -34.29 -16.56
CA CYS A 2 -4.21 -33.23 -15.87
C CYS A 2 -3.71 -32.93 -14.44
N ARG A 3 -3.52 -33.93 -13.58
CA ARG A 3 -3.16 -33.74 -12.18
C ARG A 3 -1.83 -32.98 -12.02
N ILE A 4 -0.81 -33.38 -12.78
CA ILE A 4 0.51 -32.77 -12.73
C ILE A 4 0.48 -31.39 -13.39
N GLY A 5 -0.12 -31.30 -14.57
CA GLY A 5 -0.20 -30.04 -15.30
C GLY A 5 -1.00 -28.97 -14.59
N LEU A 6 -2.15 -29.29 -13.99
CA LEU A 6 -2.94 -28.34 -13.20
C LEU A 6 -2.20 -27.87 -11.94
N ALA A 7 -1.46 -28.76 -11.28
CA ALA A 7 -0.60 -28.35 -10.15
C ALA A 7 0.53 -27.40 -10.62
N GLN A 8 1.11 -27.66 -11.79
CA GLN A 8 2.11 -26.77 -12.39
C GLN A 8 1.51 -25.39 -12.73
N LEU A 9 0.31 -25.34 -13.31
CA LEU A 9 -0.39 -24.08 -13.57
C LEU A 9 -0.66 -23.30 -12.28
N SER A 10 -1.08 -23.98 -11.21
CA SER A 10 -1.29 -23.36 -9.88
C SER A 10 0.00 -22.73 -9.36
N ASN A 11 1.10 -23.47 -9.38
CA ASN A 11 2.39 -22.98 -8.90
C ASN A 11 2.88 -21.76 -9.72
N LEU A 12 2.72 -21.78 -11.04
CA LEU A 12 3.10 -20.64 -11.89
C LEU A 12 2.26 -19.39 -11.60
N LEU A 13 0.96 -19.56 -11.33
CA LEU A 13 0.07 -18.47 -10.93
C LEU A 13 0.45 -17.92 -9.55
N GLU A 14 0.76 -18.80 -8.59
CA GLU A 14 1.23 -18.40 -7.27
C GLU A 14 2.55 -17.64 -7.33
N ASP A 15 3.49 -18.04 -8.19
CA ASP A 15 4.74 -17.30 -8.37
C ASP A 15 4.49 -15.89 -8.93
N ILE A 16 3.55 -15.74 -9.86
CA ILE A 16 3.15 -14.41 -10.38
C ILE A 16 2.53 -13.58 -9.26
N LEU A 17 1.58 -14.13 -8.50
CA LEU A 17 0.90 -13.44 -7.41
C LEU A 17 1.86 -13.01 -6.28
N ASN A 18 2.88 -13.81 -6.01
CA ASN A 18 3.89 -13.54 -4.98
C ASN A 18 5.05 -12.64 -5.48
N GLY A 19 4.94 -12.05 -6.66
CA GLY A 19 5.95 -11.14 -7.21
C GLY A 19 7.24 -11.82 -7.71
N LYS A 20 7.21 -13.16 -7.87
CA LYS A 20 8.31 -13.94 -8.45
C LYS A 20 8.12 -14.22 -9.95
N GLY A 21 6.99 -13.75 -10.50
CA GLY A 21 6.63 -13.96 -11.89
C GLY A 21 7.60 -13.29 -12.87
N THR A 22 7.78 -13.92 -14.02
CA THR A 22 8.54 -13.38 -15.15
C THR A 22 7.73 -13.57 -16.42
N MET A 23 8.08 -12.89 -17.50
CA MET A 23 7.42 -13.10 -18.81
C MET A 23 7.47 -14.56 -19.27
N LYS A 24 8.51 -15.31 -18.86
CA LYS A 24 8.60 -16.75 -19.14
C LYS A 24 7.48 -17.55 -18.48
N HIS A 25 7.00 -17.12 -17.31
CA HIS A 25 5.87 -17.77 -16.62
C HIS A 25 4.59 -17.67 -17.44
N LEU A 26 4.32 -16.55 -18.12
CA LEU A 26 3.16 -16.43 -19.02
C LEU A 26 3.23 -17.41 -20.19
N THR A 27 4.39 -17.52 -20.82
CA THR A 27 4.59 -18.49 -21.90
C THR A 27 4.39 -19.92 -21.40
N MET A 28 4.97 -20.26 -20.24
CA MET A 28 4.82 -21.59 -19.63
C MET A 28 3.36 -21.89 -19.24
N LEU A 29 2.62 -20.89 -18.72
CA LEU A 29 1.19 -21.03 -18.42
C LEU A 29 0.40 -21.37 -19.68
N GLU A 30 0.60 -20.62 -20.76
CA GLU A 30 -0.09 -20.84 -22.03
C GLU A 30 0.25 -22.22 -22.63
N GLU A 31 1.53 -22.56 -22.74
CA GLU A 31 1.98 -23.84 -23.29
C GLU A 31 1.46 -25.03 -22.45
N THR A 32 1.58 -24.95 -21.12
CA THR A 32 1.11 -26.02 -20.23
C THR A 32 -0.41 -26.21 -20.35
N ALA A 33 -1.16 -25.11 -20.38
CA ALA A 33 -2.61 -25.15 -20.52
C ALA A 33 -3.04 -25.73 -21.86
N ARG A 34 -2.38 -25.39 -22.99
CA ARG A 34 -2.64 -25.96 -24.30
C ARG A 34 -2.34 -27.45 -24.35
N VAL A 35 -1.26 -27.89 -23.71
CA VAL A 35 -0.94 -29.32 -23.61
C VAL A 35 -2.03 -30.07 -22.83
N ILE A 36 -2.48 -29.54 -21.70
CA ILE A 36 -3.56 -30.16 -20.92
C ILE A 36 -4.86 -30.21 -21.73
N GLU A 37 -5.21 -29.11 -22.39
CA GLU A 37 -6.42 -29.02 -23.23
C GLU A 37 -6.45 -30.11 -24.30
N SER A 38 -5.31 -30.32 -24.98
CA SER A 38 -5.21 -31.29 -26.09
C SER A 38 -5.03 -32.74 -25.65
N THR A 39 -4.57 -32.97 -24.40
CA THR A 39 -4.22 -34.35 -23.95
C THR A 39 -5.08 -34.86 -22.79
N ALA A 40 -6.02 -34.05 -22.28
CA ALA A 40 -6.89 -34.44 -21.18
C ALA A 40 -7.98 -35.43 -21.69
N ASP A 41 -8.13 -36.53 -20.98
CA ASP A 41 -9.09 -37.58 -21.33
C ASP A 41 -10.54 -37.25 -20.91
N CYS A 42 -10.76 -36.22 -20.13
CA CYS A 42 -12.10 -35.89 -19.64
C CYS A 42 -12.36 -34.37 -19.60
N ALA A 43 -13.65 -34.02 -19.56
CA ALA A 43 -14.12 -32.64 -19.57
C ALA A 43 -13.54 -31.78 -18.42
N ILE A 44 -13.36 -32.35 -17.24
CA ILE A 44 -12.79 -31.62 -16.10
C ILE A 44 -11.39 -31.10 -16.41
N GLY A 45 -10.55 -31.93 -16.99
CA GLY A 45 -9.17 -31.56 -17.32
C GLY A 45 -9.08 -30.47 -18.39
N TYR A 46 -9.71 -30.66 -19.54
CA TYR A 46 -9.62 -29.67 -20.63
C TYR A 46 -10.40 -28.39 -20.32
N THR A 47 -11.53 -28.47 -19.60
CA THR A 47 -12.26 -27.27 -19.19
C THR A 47 -11.45 -26.41 -18.22
N ALA A 48 -10.74 -27.03 -17.26
CA ALA A 48 -9.86 -26.30 -16.35
C ALA A 48 -8.74 -25.58 -17.11
N ALA A 49 -8.12 -26.25 -18.09
CA ALA A 49 -7.10 -25.65 -18.95
C ALA A 49 -7.65 -24.49 -19.81
N GLN A 50 -8.85 -24.69 -20.38
CA GLN A 50 -9.53 -23.63 -21.14
C GLN A 50 -9.82 -22.37 -20.30
N MET A 51 -10.16 -22.52 -19.01
CA MET A 51 -10.36 -21.39 -18.12
C MET A 51 -9.07 -20.59 -17.92
N VAL A 52 -7.92 -21.25 -17.80
CA VAL A 52 -6.62 -20.58 -17.73
C VAL A 52 -6.32 -19.84 -19.03
N LEU A 53 -6.52 -20.49 -20.19
CA LEU A 53 -6.30 -19.84 -21.50
C LEU A 53 -7.20 -18.62 -21.71
N LYS A 54 -8.48 -18.73 -21.37
CA LYS A 54 -9.41 -17.59 -21.41
C LYS A 54 -9.01 -16.47 -20.44
N GLY A 55 -8.52 -16.83 -19.24
CA GLY A 55 -7.99 -15.88 -18.29
C GLY A 55 -6.76 -15.14 -18.83
N LEU A 56 -5.83 -15.86 -19.46
CA LEU A 56 -4.65 -15.26 -20.09
C LEU A 56 -5.02 -14.35 -21.26
N ASP A 57 -6.00 -14.72 -22.08
CA ASP A 57 -6.48 -13.89 -23.20
C ASP A 57 -7.21 -12.64 -22.71
N GLY A 58 -8.15 -12.80 -21.77
CA GLY A 58 -9.00 -11.70 -21.30
C GLY A 58 -8.31 -10.73 -20.34
N PHE A 59 -7.26 -11.17 -19.62
CA PHE A 59 -6.59 -10.40 -18.57
C PHE A 59 -5.07 -10.33 -18.75
N LYS A 60 -4.59 -10.44 -19.97
CA LYS A 60 -3.16 -10.46 -20.28
C LYS A 60 -2.41 -9.25 -19.72
N GLU A 61 -3.01 -8.10 -19.81
CA GLU A 61 -2.42 -6.85 -19.32
C GLU A 61 -2.32 -6.84 -17.79
N ASP A 62 -3.25 -7.46 -17.07
CA ASP A 62 -3.20 -7.58 -15.60
C ASP A 62 -2.05 -8.51 -15.17
N PHE A 63 -1.86 -9.62 -15.87
CA PHE A 63 -0.71 -10.50 -15.65
C PHE A 63 0.61 -9.77 -15.90
N MET A 64 0.69 -8.99 -16.98
CA MET A 64 1.88 -8.21 -17.30
C MET A 64 2.16 -7.15 -16.24
N GLU A 65 1.14 -6.47 -15.72
CA GLU A 65 1.29 -5.47 -14.67
C GLU A 65 1.79 -6.08 -13.35
N HIS A 66 1.31 -7.28 -13.00
CA HIS A 66 1.85 -8.04 -11.86
C HIS A 66 3.32 -8.43 -12.05
N ILE A 67 3.69 -8.87 -13.24
CA ILE A 67 5.05 -9.34 -13.55
C ILE A 67 6.04 -8.17 -13.58
N LEU A 68 5.67 -7.05 -14.23
CA LEU A 68 6.57 -5.93 -14.47
C LEU A 68 6.65 -4.97 -13.28
N HIS A 69 5.54 -4.79 -12.56
CA HIS A 69 5.42 -3.74 -11.54
C HIS A 69 4.99 -4.29 -10.17
N ASN A 70 4.78 -5.60 -10.03
CA ASN A 70 4.31 -6.27 -8.81
C ASN A 70 3.07 -5.57 -8.20
N ARG A 71 2.13 -5.19 -9.03
CA ARG A 71 0.88 -4.54 -8.60
C ARG A 71 -0.31 -5.03 -9.42
N CYS A 72 -1.49 -5.02 -8.80
CA CYS A 72 -2.73 -5.17 -9.53
C CYS A 72 -2.97 -3.94 -10.40
N ARG A 73 -3.54 -4.14 -11.57
CA ARG A 73 -4.03 -3.04 -12.41
C ARG A 73 -5.20 -2.37 -11.67
N SER A 74 -4.94 -1.20 -11.09
CA SER A 74 -5.91 -0.47 -10.26
C SER A 74 -6.89 0.37 -11.08
N ASN A 75 -6.68 0.45 -12.39
CA ASN A 75 -7.53 1.20 -13.30
C ASN A 75 -8.71 0.35 -13.75
N LEU A 76 -9.48 -0.03 -12.81
CA LEU A 76 -10.88 -0.16 -13.09
C LEU A 76 -11.30 1.20 -13.64
N ASP A 77 -11.66 1.29 -14.91
CA ASP A 77 -12.25 2.51 -15.49
C ASP A 77 -13.41 3.00 -14.62
N GLN A 78 -13.92 2.15 -13.76
CA GLN A 78 -14.88 2.43 -12.71
C GLN A 78 -14.46 1.74 -11.40
N PRO A 79 -13.69 2.39 -10.54
CA PRO A 79 -13.34 1.83 -9.25
C PRO A 79 -14.61 1.56 -8.43
N VAL A 80 -14.60 0.48 -7.64
CA VAL A 80 -15.73 0.18 -6.74
C VAL A 80 -15.98 1.39 -5.81
N PRO A 81 -17.26 1.69 -5.47
CA PRO A 81 -17.60 2.94 -4.79
C PRO A 81 -16.83 3.19 -3.48
N CYS A 82 -16.48 2.15 -2.73
CA CYS A 82 -15.71 2.29 -1.52
C CYS A 82 -14.26 2.77 -1.77
N VAL A 83 -13.61 2.30 -2.84
CA VAL A 83 -12.28 2.77 -3.25
C VAL A 83 -12.36 4.19 -3.81
N ALA A 84 -13.35 4.47 -4.68
CA ALA A 84 -13.54 5.80 -5.26
C ALA A 84 -13.79 6.89 -4.23
N LEU A 85 -14.45 6.57 -3.10
CA LEU A 85 -14.71 7.51 -2.01
C LEU A 85 -13.58 7.57 -0.97
N CYS A 86 -12.61 6.66 -1.02
CA CYS A 86 -11.46 6.72 -0.14
C CYS A 86 -10.52 7.83 -0.61
N PRO A 87 -10.25 8.90 0.19
CA PRO A 87 -9.34 9.96 -0.24
C PRO A 87 -7.92 9.49 -0.56
N ALA A 88 -7.51 8.34 0.03
CA ALA A 88 -6.21 7.72 -0.23
C ALA A 88 -6.26 6.63 -1.30
N GLY A 89 -7.43 6.32 -1.86
CA GLY A 89 -7.58 5.31 -2.90
C GLY A 89 -7.23 3.87 -2.48
N VAL A 90 -7.27 3.57 -1.17
CA VAL A 90 -6.85 2.27 -0.62
C VAL A 90 -7.66 1.12 -1.24
N ASP A 91 -6.99 0.05 -1.62
CA ASP A 91 -7.65 -1.19 -2.08
C ASP A 91 -8.44 -1.85 -0.93
N ILE A 92 -9.67 -1.40 -0.78
CA ILE A 92 -10.58 -1.85 0.29
C ILE A 92 -11.01 -3.31 0.10
N PRO A 93 -11.45 -3.75 -1.09
CA PRO A 93 -11.79 -5.16 -1.31
C PRO A 93 -10.62 -6.10 -1.01
N GLY A 94 -9.42 -5.73 -1.44
CA GLY A 94 -8.22 -6.54 -1.25
C GLY A 94 -7.88 -6.75 0.22
N TYR A 95 -7.81 -5.70 1.05
CA TYR A 95 -7.50 -5.91 2.45
C TYR A 95 -8.64 -6.58 3.24
N ILE A 96 -9.90 -6.41 2.83
CA ILE A 96 -11.03 -7.14 3.43
C ILE A 96 -10.89 -8.63 3.16
N ALA A 97 -10.58 -9.03 1.94
CA ALA A 97 -10.37 -10.43 1.57
C ALA A 97 -9.22 -11.04 2.38
N LEU A 98 -8.06 -10.38 2.40
CA LEU A 98 -6.89 -10.83 3.18
C LEU A 98 -7.20 -10.95 4.69
N THR A 99 -7.97 -10.00 5.23
CA THR A 99 -8.39 -10.06 6.63
C THR A 99 -9.32 -11.25 6.89
N GLY A 100 -10.23 -11.54 5.96
CA GLY A 100 -11.13 -12.71 6.02
C GLY A 100 -10.39 -14.04 5.98
N GLU A 101 -9.25 -14.10 5.30
CA GLU A 101 -8.34 -15.25 5.24
C GLU A 101 -7.40 -15.36 6.46
N GLY A 102 -7.45 -14.41 7.42
CA GLY A 102 -6.53 -14.35 8.55
C GLY A 102 -5.14 -13.84 8.19
N ARG A 103 -4.91 -13.33 6.99
CA ARG A 103 -3.64 -12.79 6.46
C ARG A 103 -3.49 -11.31 6.84
N TYR A 104 -3.52 -11.02 8.13
CA TYR A 104 -3.57 -9.65 8.65
C TYR A 104 -2.32 -8.82 8.28
N ALA A 105 -1.13 -9.43 8.32
CA ALA A 105 0.10 -8.75 7.94
C ALA A 105 0.09 -8.33 6.45
N ASP A 106 -0.45 -9.17 5.57
CA ASP A 106 -0.58 -8.86 4.13
C ASP A 106 -1.63 -7.77 3.90
N ALA A 107 -2.73 -7.80 4.66
CA ALA A 107 -3.73 -6.73 4.65
C ALA A 107 -3.11 -5.37 5.02
N VAL A 108 -2.27 -5.31 6.06
CA VAL A 108 -1.56 -4.09 6.46
C VAL A 108 -0.55 -3.65 5.40
N ARG A 109 0.20 -4.57 4.79
CA ARG A 109 1.10 -4.25 3.66
C ARG A 109 0.34 -3.65 2.48
N LEU A 110 -0.82 -4.23 2.15
CA LEU A 110 -1.67 -3.73 1.08
C LEU A 110 -2.18 -2.31 1.38
N ILE A 111 -2.66 -2.06 2.60
CA ILE A 111 -3.11 -0.72 3.02
C ILE A 111 -1.97 0.30 2.92
N ARG A 112 -0.73 -0.07 3.30
CA ARG A 112 0.43 0.83 3.27
C ARG A 112 0.90 1.22 1.87
N LYS A 113 0.46 0.53 0.82
CA LYS A 113 0.72 0.99 -0.56
C LYS A 113 0.18 2.39 -0.81
N ASP A 114 -0.99 2.71 -0.23
CA ASP A 114 -1.70 3.95 -0.46
C ASP A 114 -1.86 4.82 0.81
N ASN A 115 -1.57 4.25 1.99
CA ASN A 115 -1.73 4.93 3.27
C ASN A 115 -0.70 4.45 4.30
N PRO A 116 0.33 5.26 4.62
CA PRO A 116 1.38 4.88 5.57
C PRO A 116 0.94 4.94 7.04
N PHE A 117 -0.30 5.40 7.31
CA PHE A 117 -0.90 5.45 8.65
C PHE A 117 -2.10 4.51 8.80
N PRO A 118 -1.94 3.19 8.58
CA PRO A 118 -3.05 2.24 8.65
C PRO A 118 -3.72 2.23 10.02
N THR A 119 -2.94 2.31 11.10
CA THR A 119 -3.43 2.27 12.48
C THR A 119 -4.18 3.53 12.86
N ALA A 120 -3.63 4.71 12.54
CA ALA A 120 -4.32 5.98 12.77
C ALA A 120 -5.67 6.01 12.02
N CYS A 121 -5.68 5.62 10.73
CA CYS A 121 -6.91 5.57 9.95
C CYS A 121 -7.91 4.53 10.45
N ALA A 122 -7.47 3.37 10.96
CA ALA A 122 -8.34 2.38 11.55
C ALA A 122 -9.10 2.91 12.79
N LEU A 123 -8.48 3.85 13.52
CA LEU A 123 -9.02 4.40 14.76
C LEU A 123 -9.86 5.67 14.58
N VAL A 124 -9.47 6.56 13.66
CA VAL A 124 -10.05 7.92 13.60
C VAL A 124 -10.62 8.34 12.25
N CYS A 125 -10.55 7.49 11.21
CA CYS A 125 -11.10 7.81 9.89
C CYS A 125 -12.63 7.97 9.95
N GLU A 126 -13.16 8.97 9.25
CA GLU A 126 -14.61 9.20 9.10
C GLU A 126 -15.30 8.20 8.16
N HIS A 127 -14.54 7.26 7.59
CA HIS A 127 -14.97 6.13 6.75
C HIS A 127 -16.02 6.47 5.66
N PRO A 128 -15.81 7.46 4.79
CA PRO A 128 -16.76 7.82 3.74
C PRO A 128 -17.05 6.64 2.79
N CYS A 129 -16.12 5.69 2.69
CA CYS A 129 -16.29 4.46 1.91
C CYS A 129 -17.53 3.64 2.30
N GLU A 130 -17.97 3.67 3.56
CA GLU A 130 -19.14 2.96 4.03
C GLU A 130 -20.46 3.59 3.55
N SER A 131 -20.50 4.90 3.35
CA SER A 131 -21.72 5.62 2.94
C SER A 131 -22.24 5.19 1.56
N ARG A 132 -21.35 4.77 0.66
CA ARG A 132 -21.70 4.26 -0.68
C ARG A 132 -21.36 2.80 -0.89
N CYS A 133 -21.27 2.04 0.20
CA CYS A 133 -21.15 0.59 0.09
C CYS A 133 -22.36 0.01 -0.62
N ARG A 134 -22.13 -0.81 -1.66
CA ARG A 134 -23.22 -1.45 -2.41
C ARG A 134 -24.08 -2.35 -1.54
N ARG A 135 -23.55 -2.85 -0.43
CA ARG A 135 -24.30 -3.63 0.54
C ARG A 135 -25.48 -2.85 1.15
N ASN A 136 -25.38 -1.51 1.24
CA ASN A 136 -26.49 -0.65 1.66
C ASN A 136 -27.78 -0.82 0.82
N MET A 137 -27.68 -1.38 -0.39
CA MET A 137 -28.83 -1.67 -1.24
C MET A 137 -29.60 -2.92 -0.78
N LEU A 138 -29.00 -3.75 0.06
CA LEU A 138 -29.56 -5.00 0.55
C LEU A 138 -29.95 -4.90 2.04
N ASP A 139 -29.02 -4.44 2.87
CA ASP A 139 -29.18 -4.32 4.33
C ASP A 139 -28.34 -3.15 4.88
N ASN A 140 -27.16 -3.39 5.42
CA ASN A 140 -26.26 -2.38 5.97
C ASN A 140 -24.89 -2.42 5.29
N SER A 141 -24.16 -1.30 5.35
CA SER A 141 -22.79 -1.26 4.86
C SER A 141 -21.91 -2.30 5.54
N ILE A 142 -20.90 -2.77 4.81
CA ILE A 142 -19.80 -3.51 5.43
C ILE A 142 -19.10 -2.56 6.41
N ASN A 143 -18.78 -3.02 7.61
CA ASN A 143 -18.01 -2.27 8.60
C ASN A 143 -16.53 -2.23 8.18
N ILE A 144 -16.24 -1.42 7.14
CA ILE A 144 -14.95 -1.36 6.45
C ILE A 144 -13.85 -0.89 7.41
N ARG A 145 -14.13 0.16 8.20
CA ARG A 145 -13.18 0.66 9.19
C ARG A 145 -12.96 -0.35 10.32
N GLY A 146 -13.99 -1.02 10.77
CA GLY A 146 -13.90 -2.08 11.79
C GLY A 146 -13.03 -3.25 11.33
N ILE A 147 -13.17 -3.68 10.07
CA ILE A 147 -12.33 -4.74 9.49
C ILE A 147 -10.88 -4.26 9.39
N LYS A 148 -10.63 -3.01 8.96
CA LYS A 148 -9.29 -2.41 8.99
C LYS A 148 -8.70 -2.43 10.39
N ARG A 149 -9.51 -2.14 11.42
CA ARG A 149 -9.11 -2.20 12.81
C ARG A 149 -8.67 -3.60 13.22
N VAL A 150 -9.44 -4.62 12.87
CA VAL A 150 -9.06 -6.02 13.13
C VAL A 150 -7.73 -6.35 12.44
N ALA A 151 -7.56 -5.95 11.17
CA ALA A 151 -6.31 -6.18 10.45
C ALA A 151 -5.10 -5.61 11.19
N VAL A 152 -5.12 -4.33 11.60
CA VAL A 152 -4.00 -3.68 12.29
C VAL A 152 -3.80 -4.15 13.72
N ASP A 153 -4.86 -4.61 14.41
CA ASP A 153 -4.76 -5.13 15.77
C ASP A 153 -4.18 -6.55 15.79
N MET A 154 -4.45 -7.36 14.77
CA MET A 154 -4.04 -8.77 14.68
C MET A 154 -2.74 -8.99 13.88
N ALA A 155 -2.30 -8.02 13.10
CA ALA A 155 -1.13 -8.16 12.22
C ALA A 155 0.20 -8.29 12.99
N GLY A 156 0.24 -7.82 14.22
CA GLY A 156 1.51 -7.64 14.92
C GLY A 156 2.41 -6.61 14.23
N TYR A 157 3.71 -6.76 14.41
CA TYR A 157 4.67 -5.90 13.74
C TYR A 157 4.80 -6.27 12.26
N VAL A 158 4.60 -5.28 11.40
CA VAL A 158 4.77 -5.40 9.94
C VAL A 158 5.83 -4.40 9.50
N PRO A 159 7.02 -4.84 9.08
CA PRO A 159 8.12 -3.94 8.73
C PRO A 159 7.82 -3.06 7.52
N ALA A 160 8.61 -2.00 7.36
CA ALA A 160 8.58 -1.17 6.17
C ALA A 160 9.00 -1.98 4.92
N PRO A 161 8.50 -1.61 3.73
CA PRO A 161 9.01 -2.15 2.48
C PRO A 161 10.49 -1.81 2.29
N VAL A 162 11.22 -2.67 1.58
CA VAL A 162 12.62 -2.40 1.21
C VAL A 162 12.66 -1.24 0.22
N CYS A 163 13.46 -0.23 0.54
CA CYS A 163 13.67 0.91 -0.37
C CYS A 163 14.62 0.52 -1.52
N PRO A 164 14.40 1.02 -2.73
CA PRO A 164 15.28 0.79 -3.85
C PRO A 164 16.62 1.54 -3.68
N THR A 165 17.55 1.31 -4.60
CA THR A 165 18.84 2.02 -4.65
C THR A 165 18.62 3.53 -4.71
N SER A 166 19.46 4.28 -3.97
CA SER A 166 19.35 5.74 -3.92
C SER A 166 19.49 6.39 -5.30
N THR A 167 18.61 7.34 -5.57
CA THR A 167 18.65 8.20 -6.76
C THR A 167 19.70 9.32 -6.64
N GLY A 168 20.32 9.48 -5.46
CA GLY A 168 21.20 10.59 -5.13
C GLY A 168 20.48 11.92 -4.87
N LYS A 169 19.15 11.98 -5.00
CA LYS A 169 18.36 13.18 -4.75
C LYS A 169 18.01 13.34 -3.27
N ARG A 170 18.20 14.55 -2.75
CA ARG A 170 17.93 14.95 -1.36
C ARG A 170 16.72 15.87 -1.30
N ILE A 171 15.76 15.55 -0.45
CA ILE A 171 14.50 16.30 -0.35
C ILE A 171 14.30 16.75 1.10
N ALA A 172 14.16 18.06 1.29
CA ALA A 172 13.78 18.64 2.57
C ALA A 172 12.25 18.64 2.74
N ILE A 173 11.77 18.22 3.89
CA ILE A 173 10.34 18.23 4.23
C ILE A 173 10.15 19.08 5.46
N ILE A 174 9.37 20.15 5.35
CA ILE A 174 9.12 21.11 6.43
C ILE A 174 7.81 20.75 7.10
N GLY A 175 7.88 20.14 8.29
CA GLY A 175 6.76 19.69 9.10
C GLY A 175 6.65 18.17 9.20
N GLY A 176 6.69 17.66 10.42
CA GLY A 176 6.59 16.24 10.79
C GLY A 176 5.17 15.78 11.11
N GLY A 177 4.17 16.40 10.50
CA GLY A 177 2.77 15.97 10.55
C GLY A 177 2.44 14.84 9.55
N PRO A 178 1.16 14.42 9.48
CA PRO A 178 0.77 13.31 8.60
C PRO A 178 1.12 13.55 7.11
N SER A 179 1.00 14.78 6.62
CA SER A 179 1.36 15.12 5.25
C SER A 179 2.87 14.95 5.00
N GLY A 180 3.71 15.55 5.85
CA GLY A 180 5.16 15.48 5.70
C GLY A 180 5.71 14.06 5.86
N LEU A 181 5.21 13.32 6.84
CA LEU A 181 5.60 11.93 7.07
C LEU A 181 5.15 11.00 5.92
N SER A 182 3.96 11.22 5.35
CA SER A 182 3.50 10.48 4.18
C SER A 182 4.37 10.78 2.95
N ALA A 183 4.70 12.05 2.72
CA ALA A 183 5.61 12.43 1.65
C ALA A 183 7.01 11.80 1.84
N ALA A 184 7.55 11.83 3.07
CA ALA A 184 8.81 11.21 3.40
C ALA A 184 8.81 9.71 3.07
N TYR A 185 7.77 8.99 3.50
CA TYR A 185 7.61 7.57 3.26
C TYR A 185 7.65 7.22 1.77
N TYR A 186 6.80 7.86 0.96
CA TYR A 186 6.74 7.54 -0.47
C TYR A 186 7.99 7.98 -1.23
N LEU A 187 8.60 9.10 -0.87
CA LEU A 187 9.84 9.56 -1.50
C LEU A 187 11.01 8.62 -1.18
N GLN A 188 11.08 8.06 0.04
CA GLN A 188 12.05 7.01 0.36
C GLN A 188 11.81 5.74 -0.48
N LEU A 189 10.55 5.32 -0.64
CA LEU A 189 10.19 4.18 -1.51
C LEU A 189 10.47 4.44 -2.99
N MET A 190 10.66 5.69 -3.40
CA MET A 190 11.15 6.07 -4.74
C MET A 190 12.68 6.16 -4.82
N GLY A 191 13.40 5.90 -3.72
CA GLY A 191 14.86 5.95 -3.63
C GLY A 191 15.43 7.34 -3.36
N HIS A 192 14.61 8.33 -2.99
CA HIS A 192 15.09 9.65 -2.63
C HIS A 192 15.46 9.72 -1.15
N GLN A 193 16.50 10.47 -0.81
CA GLN A 193 16.89 10.74 0.57
C GLN A 193 16.02 11.88 1.12
N THR A 194 15.31 11.66 2.22
CA THR A 194 14.42 12.65 2.81
C THR A 194 14.86 13.05 4.20
N THR A 195 14.81 14.34 4.50
CA THR A 195 15.04 14.90 5.83
C THR A 195 13.82 15.71 6.25
N VAL A 196 13.18 15.31 7.36
CA VAL A 196 12.02 15.99 7.94
C VAL A 196 12.49 16.98 9.01
N PHE A 197 12.15 18.25 8.85
CA PHE A 197 12.37 19.31 9.81
C PHE A 197 11.08 19.56 10.59
N GLU A 198 11.09 19.33 11.88
CA GLU A 198 9.93 19.50 12.76
C GLU A 198 10.27 20.48 13.89
N LYS A 199 9.46 21.53 14.05
CA LYS A 199 9.67 22.53 15.08
C LYS A 199 9.39 22.05 16.51
N ARG A 200 8.61 20.98 16.64
CA ARG A 200 8.25 20.40 17.94
C ARG A 200 9.17 19.26 18.33
N LYS A 201 9.06 18.82 19.59
CA LYS A 201 9.85 17.73 20.16
C LYS A 201 9.45 16.34 19.67
N LYS A 202 8.28 16.20 19.04
CA LYS A 202 7.75 14.91 18.60
C LYS A 202 7.07 15.03 17.24
N LEU A 203 7.19 13.98 16.45
CA LEU A 203 6.48 13.81 15.17
C LEU A 203 5.00 13.50 15.39
N GLY A 204 4.22 13.63 14.32
CA GLY A 204 2.80 13.27 14.27
C GLY A 204 1.85 14.45 14.08
N GLY A 205 2.34 15.70 14.25
CA GLY A 205 1.51 16.90 14.01
C GLY A 205 0.15 16.84 14.69
N MET A 206 -0.93 17.12 13.97
CA MET A 206 -2.30 17.12 14.52
C MET A 206 -2.78 15.75 14.99
N LEU A 207 -2.23 14.65 14.47
CA LEU A 207 -2.54 13.31 14.99
C LEU A 207 -2.09 13.16 16.45
N LEU A 208 -0.95 13.76 16.79
CA LEU A 208 -0.40 13.72 18.16
C LEU A 208 -0.96 14.82 19.06
N TYR A 209 -1.02 16.05 18.56
CA TYR A 209 -1.29 17.23 19.38
C TYR A 209 -2.77 17.64 19.37
N GLY A 210 -3.53 17.27 18.33
CA GLY A 210 -4.94 17.63 18.19
C GLY A 210 -5.91 16.52 18.59
N ILE A 211 -5.63 15.26 18.21
CA ILE A 211 -6.53 14.15 18.52
C ILE A 211 -6.32 13.67 19.96
N PRO A 212 -7.37 13.55 20.77
CA PRO A 212 -7.27 13.05 22.14
C PRO A 212 -6.71 11.61 22.21
N SER A 213 -5.90 11.32 23.24
CA SER A 213 -5.22 10.01 23.39
C SER A 213 -6.19 8.84 23.57
N TYR A 214 -7.39 9.06 24.06
CA TYR A 214 -8.42 8.03 24.18
C TYR A 214 -9.01 7.62 22.81
N ARG A 215 -8.93 8.49 21.78
CA ARG A 215 -9.33 8.18 20.40
C ARG A 215 -8.16 7.61 19.57
N LEU A 216 -6.97 8.20 19.73
CA LEU A 216 -5.75 7.75 19.07
C LEU A 216 -4.65 7.59 20.13
N PRO A 217 -4.47 6.39 20.71
CA PRO A 217 -3.41 6.12 21.69
C PRO A 217 -2.04 6.47 21.11
N ARG A 218 -1.21 7.11 21.91
CA ARG A 218 0.09 7.64 21.47
C ARG A 218 1.04 6.55 21.00
N GLU A 219 1.01 5.41 21.65
CA GLU A 219 1.79 4.22 21.29
C GLU A 219 1.41 3.70 19.90
N ARG A 220 0.10 3.62 19.62
CA ARG A 220 -0.41 3.16 18.33
C ARG A 220 -0.06 4.11 17.17
N LEU A 221 -0.04 5.41 17.40
CA LEU A 221 0.45 6.38 16.44
C LEU A 221 1.96 6.24 16.23
N GLN A 222 2.71 5.99 17.33
CA GLN A 222 4.15 5.83 17.26
C GLN A 222 4.53 4.58 16.44
N ASP A 223 3.72 3.51 16.48
CA ASP A 223 3.94 2.31 15.66
C ASP A 223 3.91 2.66 14.17
N ASP A 224 2.91 3.43 13.69
CA ASP A 224 2.86 3.87 12.30
C ASP A 224 4.08 4.77 11.95
N ILE A 225 4.46 5.70 12.85
CA ILE A 225 5.60 6.59 12.65
C ILE A 225 6.91 5.80 12.58
N ASN A 226 7.11 4.82 13.45
CA ASN A 226 8.32 4.00 13.48
C ASN A 226 8.54 3.28 12.16
N VAL A 227 7.48 2.73 11.56
CA VAL A 227 7.56 2.07 10.25
C VAL A 227 7.93 3.07 9.14
N ILE A 228 7.44 4.31 9.22
CA ILE A 228 7.86 5.37 8.29
C ILE A 228 9.36 5.64 8.45
N LEU A 229 9.85 5.74 9.68
CA LEU A 229 11.27 6.00 9.96
C LEU A 229 12.18 4.84 9.55
N GLU A 230 11.70 3.61 9.60
CA GLU A 230 12.43 2.41 9.11
C GLU A 230 12.79 2.49 7.62
N THR A 231 12.12 3.29 6.82
CA THR A 231 12.49 3.53 5.41
C THR A 231 13.77 4.34 5.25
N GLY A 232 14.35 4.86 6.35
CA GLY A 232 15.59 5.65 6.33
C GLY A 232 15.37 7.15 6.32
N VAL A 233 14.18 7.63 6.68
CA VAL A 233 13.88 9.06 6.82
C VAL A 233 14.74 9.68 7.92
N GLU A 234 15.52 10.70 7.59
CA GLU A 234 16.20 11.53 8.58
C GLU A 234 15.21 12.50 9.25
N VAL A 235 15.39 12.73 10.55
CA VAL A 235 14.52 13.64 11.31
C VAL A 235 15.35 14.65 12.09
N ARG A 236 15.00 15.93 11.97
CA ARG A 236 15.54 17.03 12.76
C ARG A 236 14.40 17.67 13.56
N LEU A 237 14.28 17.26 14.81
CA LEU A 237 13.32 17.82 15.76
C LEU A 237 13.79 19.17 16.30
N GLU A 238 12.87 19.93 16.88
CA GLU A 238 13.13 21.26 17.46
C GLU A 238 13.82 22.22 16.48
N THR A 239 13.57 22.00 15.17
CA THR A 239 14.16 22.77 14.08
C THR A 239 13.04 23.50 13.34
N SER A 240 12.96 24.81 13.58
CA SER A 240 12.02 25.69 12.87
C SER A 240 12.63 26.19 11.58
N VAL A 241 11.82 26.24 10.52
CA VAL A 241 12.19 26.84 9.24
C VAL A 241 11.44 28.15 9.07
N GLY A 242 12.15 29.23 8.80
CA GLY A 242 11.59 30.57 8.66
C GLY A 242 12.65 31.64 8.50
N ASN A 243 12.26 32.90 8.75
CA ASN A 243 13.15 34.07 8.60
C ASN A 243 13.58 34.70 9.94
N ASP A 244 13.11 34.17 11.09
CA ASP A 244 13.47 34.70 12.39
C ASP A 244 14.90 34.27 12.81
N PRO A 245 15.57 35.05 13.67
CA PRO A 245 16.88 34.67 14.21
C PRO A 245 16.86 33.28 14.86
N GLY A 246 17.78 32.41 14.46
CA GLY A 246 17.89 31.06 14.99
C GLY A 246 17.02 30.01 14.25
N GLN A 247 16.27 30.40 13.24
CA GLN A 247 15.56 29.48 12.34
C GLN A 247 16.42 29.15 11.12
N LEU A 248 16.20 27.96 10.56
CA LEU A 248 16.79 27.55 9.30
C LEU A 248 16.06 28.23 8.13
N SER A 249 16.76 28.95 7.28
CA SER A 249 16.14 29.67 6.16
C SER A 249 15.82 28.76 4.98
N LEU A 250 14.83 29.15 4.17
CA LEU A 250 14.54 28.46 2.92
C LEU A 250 15.71 28.51 1.93
N ASP A 251 16.49 29.58 1.94
CA ASP A 251 17.63 29.73 1.04
C ASP A 251 18.80 28.81 1.43
N GLU A 252 18.98 28.50 2.71
CA GLU A 252 19.90 27.47 3.17
C GLU A 252 19.44 26.08 2.70
N LEU A 253 18.16 25.77 2.87
CA LEU A 253 17.61 24.50 2.39
C LEU A 253 17.73 24.33 0.86
N ARG A 254 17.51 25.40 0.09
CA ARG A 254 17.68 25.38 -1.38
C ARG A 254 19.10 25.10 -1.85
N LYS A 255 20.12 25.40 -1.03
CA LYS A 255 21.52 25.11 -1.35
C LYS A 255 21.87 23.64 -1.07
N GLU A 256 21.21 23.02 -0.10
CA GLU A 256 21.54 21.67 0.35
C GLU A 256 20.65 20.57 -0.23
N TYR A 257 19.43 20.91 -0.67
CA TYR A 257 18.42 19.94 -1.11
C TYR A 257 17.98 20.22 -2.54
N ASP A 258 17.72 19.15 -3.29
CA ASP A 258 17.23 19.23 -4.68
C ASP A 258 15.77 19.70 -4.76
N ALA A 259 14.98 19.43 -3.72
CA ALA A 259 13.59 19.86 -3.63
C ALA A 259 13.17 20.10 -2.17
N ILE A 260 12.14 20.93 -1.99
CA ILE A 260 11.56 21.25 -0.69
C ILE A 260 10.07 20.98 -0.74
N TYR A 261 9.57 20.17 0.21
CA TYR A 261 8.14 19.92 0.42
C TYR A 261 7.66 20.64 1.67
N ILE A 262 6.66 21.51 1.52
CA ILE A 262 6.12 22.33 2.63
C ILE A 262 4.87 21.65 3.18
N ALA A 263 4.92 21.22 4.45
CA ALA A 263 3.87 20.47 5.16
C ALA A 263 3.62 21.06 6.57
N ILE A 264 3.57 22.38 6.68
CA ILE A 264 3.52 23.12 7.96
C ILE A 264 2.18 23.00 8.69
N GLY A 265 1.15 22.44 8.06
CA GLY A 265 -0.20 22.32 8.59
C GLY A 265 -1.03 23.58 8.40
N ALA A 266 -2.20 23.62 9.07
CA ALA A 266 -3.13 24.74 9.06
C ALA A 266 -2.99 25.57 10.35
#